data_2abb7492ae998bf2faf0e0f9d78d257d
#
_entry.id   2abb7492ae998bf2faf0e0f9d78d257d
#
_cell.length_a   1.000
_cell.length_b   1.000
_cell.length_c   1.000
_cell.angle_alpha   90.00
_cell.angle_beta   90.00
_cell.angle_gamma   90.00
#
_symmetry.space_group_name_H-M   'P 1'
#
loop_
_entity.id
_entity.type
_entity.pdbx_description
1 polymer ?
#
loop_
_entity_poly.entity_id
_entity_poly.type
_entity_poly.pdbx_seq_one_letter_code
_entity_poly.pdbx_strand_id
1 'polypeptide(L)'
;AEKNHIIRTERMLSQTFKLEITTTANESEALLLEANLIKKYKPKFNILLKDDKSFPFIFIGEKDEWPRVTKHRGKKDKEGFYFGPFASAGTANWTIKMLQKIFQLRICDDGTFKNRKRPCILYQIKRCSGPCVGYIDKNDYKKSVDQAIQFVSGKSRDIQKNLSKEMEAASEQLDFE
;
A
#
# COMPACT_ATOMS: atom_id res chain seq x y z
N ALA A 1 -26.39 2.87 26.09
CA ALA A 1 -25.62 3.36 24.92
C ALA A 1 -26.53 4.00 23.87
N GLU A 2 -27.66 3.38 23.50
CA GLU A 2 -28.60 3.88 22.50
C GLU A 2 -29.22 5.25 22.82
N LYS A 3 -29.72 5.45 24.06
CA LYS A 3 -30.31 6.73 24.48
C LYS A 3 -29.37 7.94 24.30
N ASN A 4 -28.07 7.76 24.62
CA ASN A 4 -27.09 8.84 24.46
C ASN A 4 -26.79 9.15 22.99
N HIS A 5 -26.94 8.19 22.10
CA HIS A 5 -26.76 8.38 20.67
C HIS A 5 -27.91 9.24 20.07
N ILE A 6 -29.16 8.97 20.48
CA ILE A 6 -30.35 9.70 20.02
C ILE A 6 -30.27 11.17 20.45
N ILE A 7 -30.03 11.45 21.74
CA ILE A 7 -29.92 12.82 22.27
C ILE A 7 -28.83 13.63 21.55
N ARG A 8 -27.74 13.00 21.22
CA ARG A 8 -26.62 13.66 20.51
C ARG A 8 -26.98 13.99 19.06
N THR A 9 -27.68 13.10 18.38
CA THR A 9 -28.13 13.31 17.00
C THR A 9 -29.18 14.42 16.96
N GLU A 10 -30.14 14.44 17.87
CA GLU A 10 -31.13 15.51 18.01
C GLU A 10 -30.45 16.87 18.25
N ARG A 11 -29.45 16.92 19.12
CA ARG A 11 -28.67 18.14 19.38
C ARG A 11 -27.86 18.60 18.17
N MET A 12 -27.34 17.68 17.38
CA MET A 12 -26.67 17.98 16.11
C MET A 12 -27.66 18.58 15.11
N LEU A 13 -28.81 17.94 14.94
CA LEU A 13 -29.85 18.39 14.01
C LEU A 13 -30.39 19.77 14.40
N SER A 14 -30.62 20.05 15.70
CA SER A 14 -31.09 21.36 16.17
C SER A 14 -30.12 22.52 15.91
N GLN A 15 -28.84 22.21 15.65
CA GLN A 15 -27.77 23.18 15.34
C GLN A 15 -27.40 23.21 13.86
N THR A 16 -28.10 22.44 13.02
CA THR A 16 -27.80 22.36 11.59
C THR A 16 -28.61 23.39 10.81
N PHE A 17 -27.93 24.28 10.10
CA PHE A 17 -28.53 25.32 9.28
C PHE A 17 -28.48 25.02 7.79
N LYS A 18 -27.51 24.15 7.34
CA LYS A 18 -27.29 23.85 5.94
C LYS A 18 -26.87 22.41 5.78
N LEU A 19 -27.34 21.78 4.72
CA LEU A 19 -26.92 20.45 4.26
C LEU A 19 -26.23 20.59 2.91
N GLU A 20 -25.04 20.04 2.79
CA GLU A 20 -24.31 19.91 1.53
C GLU A 20 -24.12 18.44 1.20
N ILE A 21 -24.35 18.08 -0.05
CA ILE A 21 -24.19 16.70 -0.54
C ILE A 21 -23.10 16.69 -1.59
N THR A 22 -22.14 15.76 -1.42
CA THR A 22 -21.08 15.48 -2.40
C THR A 22 -21.20 14.04 -2.84
N THR A 23 -21.36 13.79 -4.14
CA THR A 23 -21.39 12.46 -4.71
C THR A 23 -19.96 12.02 -5.07
N THR A 24 -19.68 10.72 -4.89
CA THR A 24 -18.39 10.10 -5.23
C THR A 24 -18.62 8.91 -6.17
N ALA A 25 -17.60 8.48 -6.89
CA ALA A 25 -17.73 7.39 -7.85
C ALA A 25 -17.92 6.02 -7.18
N ASN A 26 -17.44 5.87 -5.94
CA ASN A 26 -17.53 4.61 -5.19
C ASN A 26 -17.44 4.85 -3.67
N GLU A 27 -17.79 3.82 -2.90
CA GLU A 27 -17.75 3.83 -1.43
C GLU A 27 -16.36 4.16 -0.85
N SER A 28 -15.30 3.65 -1.47
CA SER A 28 -13.93 3.90 -1.01
C SER A 28 -13.57 5.39 -1.09
N GLU A 29 -13.98 6.07 -2.16
CA GLU A 29 -13.80 7.52 -2.30
C GLU A 29 -14.64 8.30 -1.29
N ALA A 30 -15.87 7.86 -1.03
CA ALA A 30 -16.74 8.47 -0.01
C ALA A 30 -16.08 8.40 1.37
N LEU A 31 -15.56 7.25 1.78
CA LEU A 31 -14.85 7.07 3.06
C LEU A 31 -13.60 7.94 3.16
N LEU A 32 -12.84 8.07 2.08
CA LEU A 32 -11.66 8.93 2.05
C LEU A 32 -12.03 10.42 2.14
N LEU A 33 -13.08 10.83 1.42
CA LEU A 33 -13.60 12.20 1.47
C LEU A 33 -14.11 12.53 2.87
N GLU A 34 -14.91 11.65 3.48
CA GLU A 34 -15.42 11.81 4.85
C GLU A 34 -14.27 12.03 5.84
N ALA A 35 -13.25 11.17 5.81
CA ALA A 35 -12.11 11.30 6.72
C ALA A 35 -11.33 12.61 6.50
N ASN A 36 -11.16 13.03 5.25
CA ASN A 36 -10.49 14.30 4.94
C ASN A 36 -11.30 15.50 5.46
N LEU A 37 -12.61 15.49 5.28
CA LEU A 37 -13.50 16.54 5.78
C LEU A 37 -13.51 16.59 7.31
N ILE A 38 -13.57 15.43 7.98
CA ILE A 38 -13.51 15.36 9.45
C ILE A 38 -12.18 15.92 9.97
N LYS A 39 -11.05 15.59 9.34
CA LYS A 39 -9.73 16.12 9.71
C LYS A 39 -9.63 17.63 9.48
N LYS A 40 -10.18 18.11 8.36
CA LYS A 40 -10.16 19.53 7.99
C LYS A 40 -11.02 20.38 8.91
N TYR A 41 -12.27 19.96 9.17
CA TYR A 41 -13.25 20.76 9.88
C TYR A 41 -13.37 20.41 11.37
N LYS A 42 -12.84 19.25 11.80
CA LYS A 42 -12.90 18.76 13.18
C LYS A 42 -14.30 18.89 13.82
N PRO A 43 -15.36 18.38 13.16
CA PRO A 43 -16.74 18.65 13.56
C PRO A 43 -17.00 18.14 14.99
N LYS A 44 -17.74 18.95 15.76
CA LYS A 44 -18.00 18.73 17.20
C LYS A 44 -18.68 17.39 17.49
N PHE A 45 -19.58 16.98 16.62
CA PHE A 45 -20.42 15.81 16.82
C PHE A 45 -19.84 14.49 16.27
N ASN A 46 -18.74 14.52 15.50
CA ASN A 46 -18.05 13.29 15.10
C ASN A 46 -17.11 12.83 16.22
N ILE A 47 -17.24 11.56 16.65
CA ILE A 47 -16.34 10.92 17.61
C ILE A 47 -15.25 10.15 16.87
N LEU A 48 -15.66 9.37 15.85
CA LEU A 48 -14.75 8.58 15.04
C LEU A 48 -13.91 9.45 14.11
N LEU A 49 -12.74 8.98 13.72
CA LEU A 49 -11.81 9.62 12.79
C LEU A 49 -11.21 10.96 13.27
N LYS A 50 -11.46 11.38 14.50
CA LYS A 50 -10.76 12.53 15.11
C LYS A 50 -9.33 12.22 15.52
N ASP A 51 -9.06 10.96 15.85
CA ASP A 51 -7.73 10.50 16.21
C ASP A 51 -6.82 10.44 14.97
N ASP A 52 -5.51 10.48 15.20
CA ASP A 52 -4.46 10.38 14.16
C ASP A 52 -4.39 9.03 13.44
N LYS A 53 -5.38 8.15 13.63
CA LYS A 53 -5.50 6.89 12.88
C LYS A 53 -5.77 7.21 11.41
N SER A 54 -4.69 7.54 10.72
CA SER A 54 -4.72 7.77 9.28
C SER A 54 -5.03 6.48 8.54
N PHE A 55 -5.62 6.61 7.35
CA PHE A 55 -5.71 5.50 6.41
C PHE A 55 -4.31 4.91 6.15
N PRO A 56 -4.23 3.59 5.90
CA PRO A 56 -2.96 2.96 5.59
C PRO A 56 -2.42 3.44 4.24
N PHE A 57 -1.10 3.53 4.19
CA PHE A 57 -0.31 3.75 2.99
C PHE A 57 0.55 2.52 2.73
N ILE A 58 0.92 2.29 1.49
CA ILE A 58 2.02 1.43 1.11
C ILE A 58 3.28 2.28 1.14
N PHE A 59 4.32 1.81 1.81
CA PHE A 59 5.60 2.48 1.95
C PHE A 59 6.73 1.64 1.37
N ILE A 60 7.62 2.27 0.60
CA ILE A 60 8.85 1.70 0.07
C ILE A 60 9.96 2.67 0.41
N GLY A 61 10.96 2.21 1.19
CA GLY A 61 12.10 3.04 1.60
C GLY A 61 13.02 3.35 0.40
N GLU A 62 13.47 4.60 0.29
CA GLU A 62 14.37 5.03 -0.79
C GLU A 62 15.84 4.77 -0.46
N LYS A 63 16.22 4.96 0.81
CA LYS A 63 17.61 4.80 1.28
C LYS A 63 18.01 3.35 1.57
N ASP A 64 17.06 2.44 1.61
CA ASP A 64 17.34 1.05 1.87
C ASP A 64 18.06 0.44 0.67
N GLU A 65 19.15 -0.26 0.91
CA GLU A 65 19.88 -1.00 -0.14
C GLU A 65 19.03 -2.11 -0.74
N TRP A 66 18.21 -2.74 0.09
CA TRP A 66 17.27 -3.80 -0.26
C TRP A 66 15.87 -3.43 0.23
N PRO A 67 15.16 -2.49 -0.44
CA PRO A 67 13.87 -2.01 0.03
C PRO A 67 12.83 -3.12 0.11
N ARG A 68 11.94 -3.01 1.09
CA ARG A 68 10.77 -3.87 1.18
C ARG A 68 9.49 -3.05 1.11
N VAL A 69 8.44 -3.66 0.58
CA VAL A 69 7.11 -3.05 0.56
C VAL A 69 6.43 -3.31 1.89
N THR A 70 6.06 -2.25 2.59
CA THR A 70 5.44 -2.32 3.92
C THR A 70 4.20 -1.45 4.03
N LYS A 71 3.35 -1.74 5.02
CA LYS A 71 2.22 -0.89 5.37
C LYS A 71 2.68 0.18 6.35
N HIS A 72 2.31 1.42 6.09
CA HIS A 72 2.56 2.56 6.97
C HIS A 72 1.24 3.21 7.39
N ARG A 73 1.19 3.70 8.62
CA ARG A 73 0.11 4.54 9.15
C ARG A 73 0.70 5.67 9.98
N GLY A 74 0.00 6.79 10.02
CA GLY A 74 0.41 7.95 10.78
C GLY A 74 1.20 8.96 9.95
N LYS A 75 2.11 9.67 10.60
CA LYS A 75 2.92 10.73 10.00
C LYS A 75 3.91 10.14 8.99
N LYS A 76 4.06 10.80 7.85
CA LYS A 76 5.04 10.42 6.82
C LYS A 76 6.41 11.01 7.19
N ASP A 77 7.07 10.39 8.15
CA ASP A 77 8.35 10.83 8.72
C ASP A 77 9.57 10.08 8.15
N LYS A 78 9.35 9.02 7.39
CA LYS A 78 10.40 8.22 6.77
C LYS A 78 10.65 8.68 5.34
N GLU A 79 11.90 8.73 4.93
CA GLU A 79 12.28 9.01 3.55
C GLU A 79 11.96 7.81 2.64
N GLY A 80 11.20 8.06 1.59
CA GLY A 80 10.74 7.05 0.64
C GLY A 80 9.39 7.36 0.02
N PHE A 81 8.87 6.39 -0.70
CA PHE A 81 7.63 6.51 -1.48
C PHE A 81 6.43 6.05 -0.66
N TYR A 82 5.38 6.88 -0.65
CA TYR A 82 4.11 6.60 0.02
C TYR A 82 2.97 6.57 -0.99
N PHE A 83 2.33 5.44 -1.14
CA PHE A 83 1.20 5.23 -2.06
C PHE A 83 -0.10 5.03 -1.30
N GLY A 84 -1.15 5.67 -1.75
CA GLY A 84 -2.46 5.68 -1.09
C GLY A 84 -2.93 7.11 -0.81
N PRO A 85 -3.87 7.35 0.09
CA PRO A 85 -4.37 6.44 1.14
C PRO A 85 -5.27 5.31 0.63
N PHE A 86 -5.26 4.16 1.33
CA PHE A 86 -6.16 3.05 1.06
C PHE A 86 -7.35 3.09 2.03
N ALA A 87 -8.57 2.90 1.53
CA ALA A 87 -9.78 2.95 2.34
C ALA A 87 -9.80 1.85 3.43
N SER A 88 -9.16 0.70 3.20
CA SER A 88 -9.07 -0.38 4.18
C SER A 88 -7.66 -0.94 4.34
N ALA A 89 -7.39 -1.46 5.54
CA ALA A 89 -6.14 -2.18 5.82
C ALA A 89 -6.05 -3.51 5.05
N GLY A 90 -7.19 -4.12 4.77
CA GLY A 90 -7.29 -5.35 3.98
C GLY A 90 -6.80 -5.12 2.55
N THR A 91 -7.31 -4.09 1.89
CA THR A 91 -6.91 -3.71 0.53
C THR A 91 -5.42 -3.38 0.47
N ALA A 92 -4.90 -2.58 1.41
CA ALA A 92 -3.47 -2.28 1.46
C ALA A 92 -2.60 -3.53 1.63
N ASN A 93 -2.98 -4.44 2.54
CA ASN A 93 -2.26 -5.70 2.74
C ASN A 93 -2.31 -6.62 1.52
N TRP A 94 -3.46 -6.69 0.85
CA TRP A 94 -3.60 -7.47 -0.38
C TRP A 94 -2.70 -6.93 -1.48
N THR A 95 -2.71 -5.61 -1.71
CA THR A 95 -1.85 -4.96 -2.69
C THR A 95 -0.36 -5.19 -2.39
N ILE A 96 0.06 -5.08 -1.12
CA ILE A 96 1.43 -5.38 -0.70
C ILE A 96 1.81 -6.83 -1.06
N LYS A 97 0.95 -7.79 -0.73
CA LYS A 97 1.20 -9.21 -1.06
C LYS A 97 1.31 -9.45 -2.57
N MET A 98 0.49 -8.76 -3.37
CA MET A 98 0.53 -8.86 -4.82
C MET A 98 1.83 -8.27 -5.39
N LEU A 99 2.25 -7.09 -4.93
CA LEU A 99 3.53 -6.49 -5.34
C LEU A 99 4.71 -7.38 -4.99
N GLN A 100 4.75 -7.91 -3.77
CA GLN A 100 5.79 -8.82 -3.32
C GLN A 100 5.86 -10.10 -4.16
N LYS A 101 4.69 -10.63 -4.59
CA LYS A 101 4.61 -11.81 -5.42
C LYS A 101 5.07 -11.54 -6.86
N ILE A 102 4.55 -10.47 -7.49
CA ILE A 102 4.79 -10.16 -8.90
C ILE A 102 6.25 -9.76 -9.13
N PHE A 103 6.78 -8.88 -8.29
CA PHE A 103 8.13 -8.34 -8.42
C PHE A 103 9.17 -9.10 -7.58
N GLN A 104 8.81 -10.23 -6.98
CA GLN A 104 9.67 -11.10 -6.15
C GLN A 104 10.43 -10.35 -5.06
N LEU A 105 9.78 -9.33 -4.45
CA LEU A 105 10.40 -8.49 -3.43
C LEU A 105 10.49 -9.20 -2.08
N ARG A 106 11.54 -8.89 -1.31
CA ARG A 106 11.71 -9.47 0.02
C ARG A 106 10.58 -9.09 0.97
N ILE A 107 10.17 -10.05 1.81
CA ILE A 107 9.12 -9.91 2.83
C ILE A 107 9.73 -9.83 4.23
N CYS A 108 10.90 -10.48 4.44
CA CYS A 108 11.54 -10.57 5.74
C CYS A 108 11.95 -9.19 6.29
N ASP A 109 11.93 -9.08 7.63
CA ASP A 109 12.47 -7.93 8.35
C ASP A 109 14.00 -7.86 8.24
N ASP A 110 14.56 -6.71 8.61
CA ASP A 110 16.00 -6.45 8.42
C ASP A 110 16.88 -7.32 9.32
N GLY A 111 16.40 -7.69 10.51
CA GLY A 111 17.10 -8.61 11.39
C GLY A 111 17.19 -10.00 10.78
N THR A 112 16.09 -10.54 10.32
CA THR A 112 16.05 -11.83 9.60
C THR A 112 16.88 -11.78 8.33
N PHE A 113 16.82 -10.69 7.58
CA PHE A 113 17.57 -10.50 6.34
C PHE A 113 19.08 -10.61 6.56
N LYS A 114 19.62 -9.85 7.52
CA LYS A 114 21.07 -9.79 7.82
C LYS A 114 21.63 -11.11 8.35
N ASN A 115 20.83 -11.87 9.10
CA ASN A 115 21.28 -13.08 9.76
C ASN A 115 21.10 -14.37 8.92
N ARG A 116 20.50 -14.25 7.73
CA ARG A 116 20.17 -15.42 6.92
C ARG A 116 21.39 -15.93 6.14
N LYS A 117 21.64 -17.23 6.27
CA LYS A 117 22.76 -17.91 5.59
C LYS A 117 22.30 -18.85 4.46
N ARG A 118 21.01 -19.12 4.34
CA ARG A 118 20.43 -20.01 3.33
C ARG A 118 19.09 -19.44 2.83
N PRO A 119 18.69 -19.73 1.57
CA PRO A 119 17.43 -19.25 1.03
C PRO A 119 16.24 -19.79 1.83
N CYS A 120 15.18 -19.01 1.92
CA CYS A 120 13.95 -19.45 2.57
C CYS A 120 13.00 -20.09 1.57
N ILE A 121 11.90 -20.64 2.09
CA ILE A 121 10.86 -21.25 1.28
C ILE A 121 10.29 -20.27 0.21
N LEU A 122 10.26 -18.98 0.50
CA LEU A 122 9.73 -17.97 -0.45
C LEU A 122 10.62 -17.86 -1.70
N TYR A 123 11.91 -18.08 -1.59
CA TYR A 123 12.79 -18.19 -2.75
C TYR A 123 12.49 -19.48 -3.53
N GLN A 124 12.36 -20.61 -2.85
CA GLN A 124 12.09 -21.91 -3.50
C GLN A 124 10.76 -21.90 -4.27
N ILE A 125 9.74 -21.22 -3.76
CA ILE A 125 8.44 -21.08 -4.44
C ILE A 125 8.36 -19.84 -5.35
N LYS A 126 9.52 -19.27 -5.74
CA LYS A 126 9.65 -18.13 -6.66
C LYS A 126 8.80 -16.88 -6.26
N ARG A 127 8.72 -16.61 -4.95
CA ARG A 127 8.05 -15.41 -4.38
C ARG A 127 9.02 -14.38 -3.82
N CYS A 128 10.32 -14.64 -3.91
CA CYS A 128 11.37 -13.74 -3.47
C CYS A 128 12.63 -14.06 -4.29
N SER A 129 13.32 -13.05 -4.77
CA SER A 129 14.56 -13.20 -5.56
C SER A 129 15.79 -13.59 -4.75
N GLY A 130 15.67 -13.73 -3.41
CA GLY A 130 16.75 -14.22 -2.54
C GLY A 130 17.91 -13.24 -2.30
N PRO A 131 17.66 -11.93 -2.12
CA PRO A 131 18.75 -10.95 -1.95
C PRO A 131 19.55 -11.16 -0.66
N CYS A 132 18.97 -11.80 0.36
CA CYS A 132 19.64 -12.11 1.62
C CYS A 132 20.79 -13.12 1.52
N VAL A 133 20.88 -13.87 0.42
CA VAL A 133 21.90 -14.88 0.15
C VAL A 133 22.65 -14.62 -1.16
N GLY A 134 22.47 -13.42 -1.75
CA GLY A 134 23.19 -12.99 -2.93
C GLY A 134 22.75 -13.65 -4.25
N TYR A 135 21.53 -14.17 -4.33
CA TYR A 135 21.02 -14.81 -5.54
C TYR A 135 20.49 -13.80 -6.59
N ILE A 136 20.37 -12.54 -6.23
CA ILE A 136 20.12 -11.43 -7.13
C ILE A 136 21.11 -10.31 -6.81
N ASP A 137 21.58 -9.60 -7.82
CA ASP A 137 22.40 -8.43 -7.60
C ASP A 137 21.56 -7.20 -7.21
N LYS A 138 22.23 -6.16 -6.73
CA LYS A 138 21.61 -4.93 -6.25
C LYS A 138 20.89 -4.17 -7.37
N ASN A 139 21.44 -4.17 -8.58
CA ASN A 139 20.88 -3.40 -9.69
C ASN A 139 19.59 -4.06 -10.20
N ASP A 140 19.57 -5.38 -10.32
CA ASP A 140 18.40 -6.12 -10.77
C ASP A 140 17.29 -6.09 -9.71
N TYR A 141 17.64 -6.19 -8.41
CA TYR A 141 16.68 -6.00 -7.35
C TYR A 141 16.09 -4.58 -7.37
N LYS A 142 16.92 -3.56 -7.60
CA LYS A 142 16.45 -2.18 -7.73
C LYS A 142 15.52 -2.00 -8.92
N LYS A 143 15.78 -2.61 -10.07
CA LYS A 143 14.86 -2.62 -11.21
C LYS A 143 13.49 -3.18 -10.82
N SER A 144 13.45 -4.31 -10.09
CA SER A 144 12.19 -4.90 -9.60
C SER A 144 11.44 -3.94 -8.66
N VAL A 145 12.16 -3.23 -7.79
CA VAL A 145 11.57 -2.21 -6.90
C VAL A 145 11.03 -1.03 -7.70
N ASP A 146 11.78 -0.52 -8.68
CA ASP A 146 11.37 0.60 -9.54
C ASP A 146 10.13 0.24 -10.37
N GLN A 147 10.04 -0.99 -10.88
CA GLN A 147 8.85 -1.51 -11.57
C GLN A 147 7.65 -1.55 -10.63
N ALA A 148 7.83 -2.00 -9.37
CA ALA A 148 6.77 -2.00 -8.38
C ALA A 148 6.28 -0.57 -8.05
N ILE A 149 7.20 0.40 -7.92
CA ILE A 149 6.89 1.82 -7.71
C ILE A 149 6.09 2.39 -8.88
N GLN A 150 6.53 2.14 -10.11
CA GLN A 150 5.85 2.60 -11.32
C GLN A 150 4.45 2.01 -11.43
N PHE A 151 4.29 0.71 -11.14
CA PHE A 151 3.00 0.03 -11.13
C PHE A 151 2.00 0.68 -10.17
N VAL A 152 2.41 0.92 -8.92
CA VAL A 152 1.52 1.54 -7.91
C VAL A 152 1.28 3.03 -8.18
N SER A 153 2.19 3.70 -8.90
CA SER A 153 2.03 5.08 -9.35
C SER A 153 1.04 5.26 -10.51
N GLY A 154 0.43 4.17 -11.01
CA GLY A 154 -0.50 4.20 -12.13
C GLY A 154 0.17 4.24 -13.52
N LYS A 155 1.49 4.13 -13.62
CA LYS A 155 2.24 4.02 -14.87
C LYS A 155 2.30 2.55 -15.36
N SER A 156 1.17 1.86 -15.28
CA SER A 156 1.10 0.41 -15.52
C SER A 156 1.20 0.01 -17.00
N ARG A 157 0.88 0.92 -17.95
CA ARG A 157 0.90 0.60 -19.39
C ARG A 157 2.27 0.22 -19.91
N ASP A 158 3.31 0.94 -19.48
CA ASP A 158 4.69 0.69 -19.90
C ASP A 158 5.20 -0.63 -19.30
N ILE A 159 4.84 -0.90 -18.05
CA ILE A 159 5.18 -2.15 -17.38
C ILE A 159 4.48 -3.34 -18.06
N GLN A 160 3.19 -3.23 -18.33
CA GLN A 160 2.44 -4.26 -19.04
C GLN A 160 3.07 -4.59 -20.40
N LYS A 161 3.46 -3.55 -21.16
CA LYS A 161 4.12 -3.71 -22.44
C LYS A 161 5.50 -4.38 -22.32
N ASN A 162 6.27 -4.06 -21.30
CA ASN A 162 7.57 -4.67 -21.05
C ASN A 162 7.43 -6.13 -20.60
N LEU A 163 6.53 -6.43 -19.65
CA LEU A 163 6.25 -7.79 -19.21
C LEU A 163 5.69 -8.66 -20.33
N SER A 164 4.84 -8.10 -21.22
CA SER A 164 4.34 -8.81 -22.40
C SER A 164 5.48 -9.21 -23.33
N LYS A 165 6.44 -8.31 -23.58
CA LYS A 165 7.62 -8.63 -24.40
C LYS A 165 8.53 -9.67 -23.75
N GLU A 166 8.73 -9.61 -22.44
CA GLU A 166 9.50 -10.61 -21.70
C GLU A 166 8.82 -11.97 -21.76
N MET A 167 7.50 -12.03 -21.63
CA MET A 167 6.70 -13.25 -21.78
C MET A 167 6.81 -13.83 -23.20
N GLU A 168 6.73 -12.98 -24.24
CA GLU A 168 6.89 -13.39 -25.63
C GLU A 168 8.30 -13.98 -25.85
N ALA A 169 9.33 -13.29 -25.40
CA ALA A 169 10.71 -13.75 -25.51
C ALA A 169 10.98 -15.08 -24.77
N ALA A 170 10.43 -15.24 -23.56
CA ALA A 170 10.52 -16.49 -22.80
C ALA A 170 9.77 -17.63 -23.49
N SER A 171 8.60 -17.34 -24.07
CA SER A 171 7.82 -18.31 -24.84
C SER A 171 8.56 -18.78 -26.10
N GLU A 172 9.24 -17.87 -26.83
CA GLU A 172 10.06 -18.22 -27.98
C GLU A 172 11.27 -19.10 -27.60
N GLN A 173 11.81 -18.92 -26.41
CA GLN A 173 12.90 -19.74 -25.86
C GLN A 173 12.41 -21.03 -25.20
N LEU A 174 11.10 -21.31 -25.20
CA LEU A 174 10.46 -22.45 -24.51
C LEU A 174 10.72 -22.45 -23.00
N ASP A 175 11.03 -21.31 -22.40
CA ASP A 175 11.21 -21.12 -20.96
C ASP A 175 9.86 -20.79 -20.33
N PHE A 176 9.17 -21.82 -19.87
CA PHE A 176 7.82 -21.72 -19.28
C PHE A 176 7.83 -21.74 -17.74
N GLU A 177 8.98 -21.66 -17.08
CA GLU A 177 9.08 -21.68 -15.61
C GLU A 177 8.93 -20.30 -14.94
#